data_9f49c657623c47874dec98c32b4dab71
#
_entry.id   9f49c657623c47874dec98c32b4dab71
#
_cell.length_a   1.000
_cell.length_b   1.000
_cell.length_c   1.000
_cell.angle_alpha   90.00
_cell.angle_beta   90.00
_cell.angle_gamma   90.00
#
_symmetry.space_group_name_H-M   'P 1'
#
loop_
_entity.id
_entity.type
_entity.pdbx_description
1 polymer ?
#
loop_
_entity_poly.entity_id
_entity_poly.type
_entity_poly.pdbx_seq_one_letter_code
_entity_poly.pdbx_strand_id
1 'polypeptide(L)'
;LRVAALCCSQDTGAVAQSFAGGAVSALPGAPEISAKTITDCSNIVALAGAEQIRAALATGAEIVIAGRSTDTAVIAALPLARGCHPGGAWHGAKIGECGALATNNPASGSILIEFDAEGFTVQPTGEGVLATPTTVFAHMLYENTDPFILYEPGGHLDVTEATYQPVNGNSVRVQGSVWNPD
;
A
#
# COMPACT_ATOMS: atom_id res chain seq x y z
N LEU A 1 18.83 18.73 3.48
CA LEU A 1 17.80 17.74 3.16
C LEU A 1 17.78 17.49 1.65
N ARG A 2 17.80 16.22 1.25
CA ARG A 2 17.60 15.80 -0.14
C ARG A 2 16.15 15.44 -0.35
N VAL A 3 15.53 16.01 -1.38
CA VAL A 3 14.12 15.78 -1.72
C VAL A 3 14.04 15.13 -3.09
N ALA A 4 13.29 14.05 -3.21
CA ALA A 4 12.92 13.46 -4.48
C ALA A 4 11.43 13.75 -4.78
N ALA A 5 11.13 14.07 -6.03
CA ALA A 5 9.75 14.19 -6.51
C ALA A 5 9.45 13.04 -7.47
N LEU A 6 8.35 12.32 -7.20
CA LEU A 6 7.82 11.28 -8.07
C LEU A 6 6.64 11.86 -8.86
N CYS A 7 6.91 12.20 -10.13
CA CYS A 7 5.89 12.75 -11.02
C CYS A 7 5.09 11.63 -11.69
N CYS A 8 3.79 11.62 -11.48
CA CYS A 8 2.88 10.59 -12.02
C CYS A 8 2.06 11.06 -13.22
N SER A 9 2.12 12.36 -13.58
CA SER A 9 1.45 12.90 -14.77
C SER A 9 2.08 12.34 -16.04
N GLN A 10 1.24 11.94 -16.98
CA GLN A 10 1.63 11.36 -18.27
C GLN A 10 1.28 12.32 -19.39
N ASP A 11 2.12 12.33 -20.42
CA ASP A 11 1.82 13.04 -21.67
C ASP A 11 0.68 12.32 -22.43
N THR A 12 -0.40 13.03 -22.74
CA THR A 12 -1.58 12.45 -23.39
C THR A 12 -1.28 11.90 -24.78
N GLY A 13 -0.35 12.54 -25.51
CA GLY A 13 0.08 12.07 -26.83
C GLY A 13 0.86 10.76 -26.73
N ALA A 14 1.77 10.64 -25.77
CA ALA A 14 2.51 9.41 -25.52
C ALA A 14 1.60 8.25 -25.10
N VAL A 15 0.60 8.52 -24.24
CA VAL A 15 -0.39 7.51 -23.86
C VAL A 15 -1.26 7.10 -25.04
N ALA A 16 -1.71 8.05 -25.87
CA ALA A 16 -2.48 7.76 -27.08
C ALA A 16 -1.68 6.91 -28.09
N GLN A 17 -0.40 7.19 -28.27
CA GLN A 17 0.49 6.41 -29.12
C GLN A 17 0.67 4.98 -28.57
N SER A 18 0.88 4.83 -27.28
CA SER A 18 1.00 3.53 -26.62
C SER A 18 -0.28 2.70 -26.73
N PHE A 19 -1.44 3.35 -26.59
CA PHE A 19 -2.75 2.74 -26.79
C PHE A 19 -2.95 2.26 -28.23
N ALA A 20 -2.64 3.11 -29.22
CA ALA A 20 -2.71 2.74 -30.64
C ALA A 20 -1.75 1.59 -31.00
N GLY A 21 -0.60 1.51 -30.31
CA GLY A 21 0.37 0.43 -30.47
C GLY A 21 0.04 -0.86 -29.71
N GLY A 22 -1.09 -0.92 -28.99
CA GLY A 22 -1.50 -2.09 -28.21
C GLY A 22 -0.70 -2.31 -26.92
N ALA A 23 0.05 -1.31 -26.45
CA ALA A 23 0.84 -1.38 -25.21
C ALA A 23 0.04 -1.00 -23.95
N VAL A 24 -1.23 -0.59 -24.13
CA VAL A 24 -2.15 -0.32 -23.02
C VAL A 24 -3.26 -1.35 -23.07
N SER A 25 -3.43 -2.09 -21.98
CA SER A 25 -4.50 -3.09 -21.82
C SER A 25 -5.48 -2.65 -20.73
N ALA A 26 -6.76 -2.96 -20.92
CA ALA A 26 -7.78 -2.70 -19.94
C ALA A 26 -7.63 -3.65 -18.74
N LEU A 27 -7.80 -3.14 -17.53
CA LEU A 27 -7.99 -3.98 -16.35
C LEU A 27 -9.37 -4.67 -16.37
N PRO A 28 -9.54 -5.82 -15.71
CA PRO A 28 -10.84 -6.46 -15.58
C PRO A 28 -11.91 -5.50 -15.06
N GLY A 29 -13.03 -5.41 -15.76
CA GLY A 29 -14.14 -4.50 -15.41
C GLY A 29 -13.91 -3.02 -15.72
N ALA A 30 -12.79 -2.65 -16.33
CA ALA A 30 -12.57 -1.27 -16.76
C ALA A 30 -13.55 -0.87 -17.89
N PRO A 31 -14.03 0.39 -17.92
CA PRO A 31 -14.84 0.88 -19.02
C PRO A 31 -14.05 0.90 -20.32
N GLU A 32 -14.76 0.71 -21.44
CA GLU A 32 -14.14 0.87 -22.76
C GLU A 32 -13.66 2.32 -22.96
N ILE A 33 -12.46 2.46 -23.46
CA ILE A 33 -11.86 3.75 -23.84
C ILE A 33 -11.46 3.73 -25.31
N SER A 34 -11.40 4.91 -25.92
CA SER A 34 -10.94 5.11 -27.27
C SER A 34 -9.71 6.03 -27.29
N ALA A 35 -9.01 6.06 -28.42
CA ALA A 35 -7.94 7.04 -28.64
C ALA A 35 -8.44 8.49 -28.41
N LYS A 36 -9.71 8.78 -28.84
CA LYS A 36 -10.31 10.07 -28.59
C LYS A 36 -10.53 10.35 -27.10
N THR A 37 -10.96 9.37 -26.33
CA THR A 37 -11.10 9.50 -24.87
C THR A 37 -9.77 9.92 -24.24
N ILE A 38 -8.67 9.30 -24.66
CA ILE A 38 -7.32 9.60 -24.15
C ILE A 38 -6.91 11.03 -24.54
N THR A 39 -7.09 11.41 -25.82
CA THR A 39 -6.67 12.73 -26.31
C THR A 39 -7.50 13.88 -25.75
N ASP A 40 -8.74 13.63 -25.36
CA ASP A 40 -9.64 14.61 -24.74
C ASP A 40 -9.37 14.79 -23.22
N CYS A 41 -8.55 13.94 -22.60
CA CYS A 41 -8.18 14.09 -21.20
C CYS A 41 -7.34 15.36 -20.98
N SER A 42 -7.74 16.17 -20.01
CA SER A 42 -6.95 17.33 -19.58
C SER A 42 -5.71 16.92 -18.78
N ASN A 43 -5.74 15.75 -18.14
CA ASN A 43 -4.64 15.17 -17.38
C ASN A 43 -4.79 13.66 -17.29
N ILE A 44 -3.69 12.93 -17.44
CA ILE A 44 -3.59 11.49 -17.23
C ILE A 44 -2.54 11.25 -16.18
N VAL A 45 -2.82 10.40 -15.20
CA VAL A 45 -1.86 10.00 -14.17
C VAL A 45 -1.67 8.49 -14.16
N ALA A 46 -0.43 8.07 -14.04
CA ALA A 46 -0.11 6.68 -13.72
C ALA A 46 -0.15 6.49 -12.19
N LEU A 47 -0.69 5.37 -11.75
CA LEU A 47 -0.66 4.98 -10.33
C LEU A 47 0.69 4.36 -10.02
N ALA A 48 1.47 4.98 -9.13
CA ALA A 48 2.75 4.45 -8.68
C ALA A 48 2.55 3.39 -7.60
N GLY A 49 3.36 2.35 -7.66
CA GLY A 49 3.51 1.34 -6.63
C GLY A 49 4.74 1.56 -5.73
N ALA A 50 5.07 0.55 -4.94
CA ALA A 50 6.21 0.61 -4.02
C ALA A 50 7.56 0.69 -4.76
N GLU A 51 7.67 0.14 -5.99
CA GLU A 51 8.90 0.12 -6.77
C GLU A 51 9.38 1.54 -7.10
N GLN A 52 8.49 2.42 -7.52
CA GLN A 52 8.82 3.80 -7.88
C GLN A 52 9.24 4.60 -6.64
N ILE A 53 8.58 4.36 -5.50
CA ILE A 53 8.93 5.01 -4.23
C ILE A 53 10.29 4.47 -3.72
N ARG A 54 10.54 3.17 -3.83
CA ARG A 54 11.85 2.58 -3.51
C ARG A 54 12.97 3.15 -4.39
N ALA A 55 12.72 3.33 -5.68
CA ALA A 55 13.68 3.97 -6.58
C ALA A 55 13.98 5.41 -6.13
N ALA A 56 12.98 6.17 -5.71
CA ALA A 56 13.17 7.50 -5.15
C ALA A 56 14.00 7.47 -3.84
N LEU A 57 13.72 6.54 -2.94
CA LEU A 57 14.50 6.34 -1.70
C LEU A 57 15.95 5.94 -2.00
N ALA A 58 16.20 5.12 -3.02
CA ALA A 58 17.55 4.69 -3.42
C ALA A 58 18.44 5.84 -3.92
N THR A 59 17.89 6.99 -4.30
CA THR A 59 18.67 8.21 -4.59
C THR A 59 19.30 8.81 -3.33
N GLY A 60 18.95 8.30 -2.17
CA GLY A 60 19.33 8.84 -0.86
C GLY A 60 18.49 10.04 -0.45
N ALA A 61 17.30 10.21 -1.01
CA ALA A 61 16.37 11.23 -0.58
C ALA A 61 15.90 11.00 0.86
N GLU A 62 15.84 12.07 1.64
CA GLU A 62 15.35 12.08 3.01
C GLU A 62 13.84 12.38 3.05
N ILE A 63 13.34 13.02 1.98
CA ILE A 63 11.92 13.32 1.77
C ILE A 63 11.56 12.86 0.36
N VAL A 64 10.49 12.11 0.22
CA VAL A 64 9.91 11.73 -1.08
C VAL A 64 8.52 12.35 -1.18
N ILE A 65 8.32 13.19 -2.19
CA ILE A 65 7.00 13.75 -2.54
C ILE A 65 6.49 12.93 -3.71
N ALA A 66 5.59 12.01 -3.40
CA ALA A 66 4.96 11.17 -4.42
C ALA A 66 3.70 11.85 -4.98
N GLY A 67 3.48 11.73 -6.29
CA GLY A 67 2.24 12.10 -6.94
C GLY A 67 1.13 11.08 -6.63
N ARG A 68 0.43 10.57 -7.65
CA ARG A 68 -0.58 9.52 -7.46
C ARG A 68 0.11 8.18 -7.16
N SER A 69 -0.10 7.65 -5.96
CA SER A 69 0.34 6.32 -5.53
C SER A 69 -0.77 5.64 -4.73
N THR A 70 -0.68 4.34 -4.51
CA THR A 70 -1.54 3.70 -3.50
C THR A 70 -1.06 4.12 -2.12
N ASP A 71 -1.97 4.24 -1.17
CA ASP A 71 -1.64 4.61 0.22
C ASP A 71 -0.79 3.53 0.86
N THR A 72 -1.12 2.27 0.60
CA THR A 72 -0.36 1.10 1.02
C THR A 72 1.09 1.13 0.52
N ALA A 73 1.31 1.47 -0.77
CA ALA A 73 2.65 1.52 -1.36
C ALA A 73 3.56 2.56 -0.70
N VAL A 74 3.00 3.69 -0.25
CA VAL A 74 3.76 4.74 0.46
C VAL A 74 4.39 4.19 1.75
N ILE A 75 3.66 3.35 2.48
CA ILE A 75 4.13 2.77 3.73
C ILE A 75 5.00 1.53 3.47
N ALA A 76 4.61 0.66 2.54
CA ALA A 76 5.32 -0.59 2.23
C ALA A 76 6.71 -0.38 1.64
N ALA A 77 6.93 0.73 0.92
CA ALA A 77 8.17 0.96 0.17
C ALA A 77 9.43 0.91 1.03
N LEU A 78 9.42 1.50 2.22
CA LEU A 78 10.59 1.53 3.10
C LEU A 78 10.92 0.17 3.72
N PRO A 79 9.99 -0.57 4.36
CA PRO A 79 10.28 -1.90 4.86
C PRO A 79 10.70 -2.88 3.75
N LEU A 80 10.11 -2.80 2.55
CA LEU A 80 10.55 -3.58 1.39
C LEU A 80 11.98 -3.22 0.97
N ALA A 81 12.33 -1.93 0.95
CA ALA A 81 13.70 -1.49 0.64
C ALA A 81 14.71 -1.95 1.69
N ARG A 82 14.29 -2.20 2.90
CA ARG A 82 15.11 -2.71 4.01
C ARG A 82 15.16 -4.24 4.12
N GLY A 83 14.49 -4.96 3.23
CA GLY A 83 14.48 -6.41 3.19
C GLY A 83 13.63 -7.07 4.27
N CYS A 84 12.64 -6.34 4.81
CA CYS A 84 11.62 -6.95 5.68
C CYS A 84 10.76 -7.95 4.90
N HIS A 85 10.03 -8.82 5.60
CA HIS A 85 9.16 -9.81 4.98
C HIS A 85 8.16 -9.16 4.03
N PRO A 86 8.12 -9.53 2.73
CA PRO A 86 7.28 -8.82 1.75
C PRO A 86 5.79 -8.84 2.09
N GLY A 87 5.22 -10.01 2.40
CA GLY A 87 3.82 -10.11 2.81
C GLY A 87 3.53 -9.31 4.08
N GLY A 88 4.47 -9.32 5.05
CA GLY A 88 4.35 -8.50 6.25
C GLY A 88 4.42 -7.00 5.96
N ALA A 89 5.30 -6.57 5.05
CA ALA A 89 5.42 -5.17 4.65
C ALA A 89 4.13 -4.64 4.00
N TRP A 90 3.55 -5.39 3.07
CA TRP A 90 2.30 -5.02 2.43
C TRP A 90 1.10 -5.07 3.39
N HIS A 91 1.00 -6.13 4.21
CA HIS A 91 -0.10 -6.25 5.18
C HIS A 91 -0.04 -5.17 6.27
N GLY A 92 1.13 -4.95 6.87
CA GLY A 92 1.31 -3.89 7.85
C GLY A 92 1.07 -2.51 7.27
N ALA A 93 1.44 -2.27 5.99
CA ALA A 93 1.15 -1.04 5.30
C ALA A 93 -0.35 -0.83 5.08
N LYS A 94 -1.09 -1.90 4.72
CA LYS A 94 -2.56 -1.85 4.61
C LYS A 94 -3.23 -1.51 5.94
N ILE A 95 -2.75 -2.07 7.04
CA ILE A 95 -3.20 -1.68 8.38
C ILE A 95 -2.82 -0.21 8.67
N GLY A 96 -1.64 0.23 8.23
CA GLY A 96 -1.09 1.56 8.54
C GLY A 96 -1.80 2.72 7.87
N GLU A 97 -2.41 2.53 6.69
CA GLU A 97 -3.04 3.61 5.92
C GLU A 97 -4.22 4.27 6.67
N CYS A 98 -4.94 3.51 7.48
CA CYS A 98 -5.99 3.99 8.38
C CYS A 98 -5.81 3.43 9.80
N GLY A 99 -4.61 3.46 10.31
CA GLY A 99 -4.16 2.67 11.47
C GLY A 99 -4.97 2.83 12.76
N ALA A 100 -5.60 3.98 13.00
CA ALA A 100 -6.48 4.17 14.16
C ALA A 100 -7.64 3.16 14.18
N LEU A 101 -8.14 2.74 13.00
CA LEU A 101 -9.23 1.76 12.86
C LEU A 101 -8.84 0.36 13.34
N ALA A 102 -7.53 0.05 13.42
CA ALA A 102 -7.03 -1.20 13.96
C ALA A 102 -7.01 -1.25 15.49
N THR A 103 -7.62 -0.25 16.16
CA THR A 103 -7.65 -0.12 17.62
C THR A 103 -9.08 -0.07 18.16
N ASN A 104 -9.22 -0.12 19.49
CA ASN A 104 -10.50 0.08 20.16
C ASN A 104 -10.96 1.55 20.24
N ASN A 105 -10.13 2.48 19.72
CA ASN A 105 -10.45 3.92 19.66
C ASN A 105 -10.16 4.49 18.26
N PRO A 106 -11.02 4.19 17.26
CA PRO A 106 -10.80 4.58 15.87
C PRO A 106 -10.92 6.08 15.61
N ALA A 107 -11.49 6.83 16.55
CA ALA A 107 -11.75 8.27 16.40
C ALA A 107 -10.51 9.13 16.74
N SER A 108 -9.59 8.62 17.53
CA SER A 108 -8.42 9.38 17.95
C SER A 108 -7.26 8.44 18.24
N GLY A 109 -6.25 8.50 17.48
CA GLY A 109 -5.07 7.72 17.76
C GLY A 109 -4.21 7.49 16.54
N SER A 110 -3.02 7.07 16.78
CA SER A 110 -2.08 6.60 15.79
C SER A 110 -1.51 5.27 16.25
N ILE A 111 -0.92 4.57 15.33
CA ILE A 111 -0.24 3.31 15.62
C ILE A 111 1.23 3.41 15.23
N LEU A 112 2.06 2.66 15.91
CA LEU A 112 3.42 2.32 15.51
C LEU A 112 3.38 0.93 14.88
N ILE A 113 4.05 0.76 13.76
CA ILE A 113 4.23 -0.54 13.12
C ILE A 113 5.72 -0.84 13.06
N GLU A 114 6.12 -1.96 13.63
CA GLU A 114 7.48 -2.48 13.55
C GLU A 114 7.51 -3.65 12.58
N PHE A 115 8.30 -3.52 11.50
CA PHE A 115 8.46 -4.53 10.47
C PHE A 115 9.77 -5.31 10.67
N ASP A 116 9.75 -6.62 10.40
CA ASP A 116 10.94 -7.46 10.46
C ASP A 116 10.94 -8.56 9.35
N ALA A 117 11.82 -9.55 9.51
CA ALA A 117 11.99 -10.63 8.53
C ALA A 117 10.86 -11.67 8.52
N GLU A 118 9.92 -11.62 9.46
CA GLU A 118 8.84 -12.63 9.60
C GLU A 118 7.45 -12.03 9.48
N GLY A 119 7.31 -10.71 9.66
CA GLY A 119 6.01 -10.03 9.63
C GLY A 119 6.08 -8.63 10.22
N PHE A 120 5.11 -8.28 11.07
CA PHE A 120 5.08 -6.97 11.72
C PHE A 120 4.35 -7.02 13.08
N THR A 121 4.56 -5.97 13.87
CA THR A 121 3.84 -5.76 15.14
C THR A 121 3.14 -4.41 15.10
N VAL A 122 1.87 -4.37 15.47
CA VAL A 122 1.06 -3.16 15.61
C VAL A 122 0.97 -2.78 17.08
N GLN A 123 1.30 -1.54 17.39
CA GLN A 123 1.19 -0.97 18.73
C GLN A 123 0.47 0.38 18.67
N PRO A 124 -0.64 0.59 19.40
CA PRO A 124 -1.23 1.90 19.57
C PRO A 124 -0.30 2.85 20.32
N THR A 125 -0.32 4.14 19.97
CA THR A 125 0.48 5.17 20.64
C THR A 125 -0.31 5.99 21.66
N GLY A 126 -1.66 5.87 21.66
CA GLY A 126 -2.54 6.60 22.58
C GLY A 126 -2.61 5.95 23.97
N GLU A 127 -2.72 6.77 25.02
CA GLU A 127 -2.92 6.28 26.37
C GLU A 127 -4.26 5.56 26.51
N GLY A 128 -4.25 4.34 27.06
CA GLY A 128 -5.45 3.50 27.22
C GLY A 128 -6.01 2.91 25.91
N VAL A 129 -5.36 3.16 24.77
CA VAL A 129 -5.77 2.60 23.49
C VAL A 129 -5.17 1.19 23.35
N LEU A 130 -5.98 0.24 22.87
CA LEU A 130 -5.62 -1.15 22.72
C LEU A 130 -5.74 -1.60 21.26
N ALA A 131 -4.74 -2.32 20.77
CA ALA A 131 -4.88 -3.20 19.62
C ALA A 131 -5.09 -4.64 20.11
N THR A 132 -6.02 -5.32 19.51
CA THR A 132 -6.31 -6.74 19.78
C THR A 132 -6.29 -7.52 18.47
N PRO A 133 -6.09 -8.84 18.49
CA PRO A 133 -6.21 -9.66 17.28
C PRO A 133 -7.49 -9.36 16.50
N THR A 134 -8.61 -9.18 17.19
CA THR A 134 -9.91 -8.87 16.58
C THR A 134 -9.91 -7.49 15.91
N THR A 135 -9.41 -6.44 16.56
CA THR A 135 -9.43 -5.08 15.99
C THR A 135 -8.50 -4.98 14.79
N VAL A 136 -7.32 -5.62 14.84
CA VAL A 136 -6.36 -5.61 13.74
C VAL A 136 -6.89 -6.43 12.56
N PHE A 137 -7.44 -7.62 12.79
CA PHE A 137 -8.06 -8.41 11.73
C PHE A 137 -9.30 -7.70 11.12
N ALA A 138 -10.17 -7.14 11.95
CA ALA A 138 -11.37 -6.45 11.48
C ALA A 138 -11.06 -5.25 10.58
N HIS A 139 -9.86 -4.65 10.70
CA HIS A 139 -9.41 -3.58 9.82
C HIS A 139 -9.36 -4.02 8.35
N MET A 140 -9.09 -5.31 8.07
CA MET A 140 -9.06 -5.85 6.71
C MET A 140 -10.44 -5.85 6.01
N LEU A 141 -11.52 -5.65 6.76
CA LEU A 141 -12.87 -5.46 6.21
C LEU A 141 -13.13 -4.02 5.76
N TYR A 142 -12.25 -3.08 6.14
CA TYR A 142 -12.43 -1.67 5.82
C TYR A 142 -11.95 -1.39 4.37
N GLU A 143 -12.85 -0.87 3.55
CA GLU A 143 -12.61 -0.46 2.15
C GLU A 143 -12.06 -1.56 1.22
N ASN A 144 -12.12 -2.83 1.61
CA ASN A 144 -11.67 -3.93 0.78
C ASN A 144 -12.87 -4.72 0.24
N THR A 145 -12.87 -5.00 -1.07
CA THR A 145 -13.88 -5.86 -1.70
C THR A 145 -13.70 -7.31 -1.26
N ASP A 146 -12.45 -7.75 -1.15
CA ASP A 146 -12.06 -9.04 -0.59
C ASP A 146 -11.12 -8.77 0.60
N PRO A 147 -11.45 -9.25 1.82
CA PRO A 147 -10.61 -9.01 2.99
C PRO A 147 -9.34 -9.88 3.05
N PHE A 148 -9.20 -10.85 2.16
CA PHE A 148 -8.10 -11.81 2.16
C PHE A 148 -7.12 -11.60 1.00
N ILE A 149 -7.62 -11.18 -0.18
CA ILE A 149 -6.82 -10.97 -1.38
C ILE A 149 -6.91 -9.51 -1.79
N LEU A 150 -5.81 -8.79 -1.68
CA LEU A 150 -5.74 -7.35 -1.94
C LEU A 150 -4.76 -7.06 -3.07
N TYR A 151 -5.26 -6.49 -4.15
CA TYR A 151 -4.45 -6.15 -5.33
C TYR A 151 -3.76 -4.79 -5.15
N GLU A 152 -2.48 -4.76 -5.49
CA GLU A 152 -1.64 -3.58 -5.51
C GLU A 152 -0.84 -3.55 -6.81
N PRO A 153 -0.29 -2.41 -7.24
CA PRO A 153 0.61 -2.39 -8.39
C PRO A 153 1.77 -3.39 -8.23
N GLY A 154 1.90 -4.33 -9.17
CA GLY A 154 2.96 -5.33 -9.21
C GLY A 154 2.63 -6.65 -8.50
N GLY A 155 1.37 -6.86 -8.05
CA GLY A 155 0.98 -8.14 -7.46
C GLY A 155 -0.24 -8.09 -6.56
N HIS A 156 -0.35 -9.08 -5.68
CA HIS A 156 -1.39 -9.09 -4.66
C HIS A 156 -0.88 -9.63 -3.31
N LEU A 157 -1.47 -9.11 -2.26
CA LEU A 157 -1.30 -9.57 -0.90
C LEU A 157 -2.34 -10.65 -0.61
N ASP A 158 -1.90 -11.79 -0.09
CA ASP A 158 -2.75 -12.86 0.44
C ASP A 158 -2.56 -12.94 1.95
N VAL A 159 -3.63 -12.74 2.71
CA VAL A 159 -3.65 -12.82 4.17
C VAL A 159 -4.49 -13.99 4.70
N THR A 160 -4.86 -14.94 3.84
CA THR A 160 -5.71 -16.09 4.20
C THR A 160 -5.12 -16.88 5.37
N GLU A 161 -3.80 -17.08 5.39
CA GLU A 161 -3.11 -17.81 6.45
C GLU A 161 -2.46 -16.88 7.50
N ALA A 162 -2.82 -15.59 7.49
CA ALA A 162 -2.27 -14.65 8.47
C ALA A 162 -2.74 -14.98 9.89
N THR A 163 -1.80 -14.91 10.81
CA THR A 163 -2.04 -15.13 12.25
C THR A 163 -1.86 -13.84 13.02
N TYR A 164 -2.70 -13.64 14.03
CA TYR A 164 -2.73 -12.43 14.86
C TYR A 164 -2.59 -12.84 16.32
N GLN A 165 -1.49 -12.49 16.95
CA GLN A 165 -1.17 -12.89 18.31
C GLN A 165 -1.01 -11.65 19.22
N PRO A 166 -1.64 -11.65 20.41
CA PRO A 166 -1.47 -10.54 21.35
C PRO A 166 -0.03 -10.51 21.91
N VAL A 167 0.52 -9.30 22.03
CA VAL A 167 1.84 -9.06 22.62
C VAL A 167 1.72 -7.92 23.64
N ASN A 168 2.32 -8.09 24.82
CA ASN A 168 2.43 -7.03 25.84
C ASN A 168 1.12 -6.31 26.23
N GLY A 169 -0.02 -6.99 26.12
CA GLY A 169 -1.32 -6.50 26.60
C GLY A 169 -2.01 -5.45 25.72
N ASN A 170 -1.31 -4.77 24.82
CA ASN A 170 -1.91 -3.76 23.93
C ASN A 170 -1.42 -3.78 22.49
N SER A 171 -0.57 -4.72 22.13
CA SER A 171 0.03 -4.85 20.80
C SER A 171 -0.33 -6.18 20.18
N VAL A 172 -0.25 -6.27 18.85
CA VAL A 172 -0.56 -7.48 18.08
C VAL A 172 0.58 -7.79 17.12
N ARG A 173 1.10 -9.00 17.20
CA ARG A 173 2.02 -9.58 16.22
C ARG A 173 1.23 -10.20 15.09
N VAL A 174 1.62 -9.93 13.85
CA VAL A 174 1.01 -10.48 12.64
C VAL A 174 2.08 -11.16 11.79
N GLN A 175 1.79 -12.40 11.37
CA GLN A 175 2.68 -13.23 10.54
C GLN A 175 1.84 -14.08 9.56
N GLY A 176 2.49 -14.73 8.59
CA GLY A 176 1.82 -15.67 7.66
C GLY A 176 1.22 -15.02 6.42
N SER A 177 1.32 -13.70 6.27
CA SER A 177 0.90 -13.01 5.05
C SER A 177 1.87 -13.30 3.90
N VAL A 178 1.37 -13.42 2.68
CA VAL A 178 2.16 -13.73 1.48
C VAL A 178 2.00 -12.60 0.46
N TRP A 179 3.09 -12.19 -0.16
CA TRP A 179 3.07 -11.32 -1.34
C TRP A 179 3.30 -12.17 -2.59
N ASN A 180 2.38 -12.10 -3.54
CA ASN A 180 2.44 -12.78 -4.82
C ASN A 180 2.68 -11.73 -5.92
N PRO A 181 3.89 -11.63 -6.47
CA PRO A 181 4.17 -10.71 -7.59
C PRO A 181 3.50 -11.20 -8.88
N ASP A 182 3.14 -10.24 -9.79
CA ASP A 182 2.61 -10.50 -11.13
C ASP A 182 3.65 -11.13 -12.06
#